data_e426cb9a41e92d8b0c6d25963ac13299
#
_entry.id   e426cb9a41e92d8b0c6d25963ac13299
#
_cell.length_a   1.000
_cell.length_b   1.000
_cell.length_c   1.000
_cell.angle_alpha   90.00
_cell.angle_beta   90.00
_cell.angle_gamma   90.00
#
_symmetry.space_group_name_H-M   'P 1'
#
loop_
_entity.id
_entity.type
_entity.pdbx_description
1 polymer ?
#
loop_
_entity_poly.entity_id
_entity_poly.type
_entity_poly.pdbx_seq_one_letter_code
_entity_poly.pdbx_strand_id
1 'polypeptide(L)'
;MARFKDKDVFIDRSWENTNADFAGIDLKDPDNHFSMISVVPAIFLVDKTQLQEGEEIPRTWKELLDPKFERRVAMPVGDFDLFNGILLTLYKHYGEDGIRGVARNLLKSMHPSQAAGRFAGRQEESPAITVIPYFFSKMAHMNPNVEIVWPEDGAIISPVFMLEQTDAPEGTKELADFFMSKETGTILAQRGLFPSLNPDVENPLPDNAKWLWLGWDFIKENDLGVLIPKLLDIFTENAEV
;
A
#
# COMPACT_ATOMS: atom_id res chain seq x y z
N MET A 1 -3.52 -7.72 -18.18
CA MET A 1 -3.02 -9.02 -17.67
C MET A 1 -3.61 -10.23 -18.41
N ALA A 2 -4.91 -10.31 -18.70
CA ALA A 2 -5.50 -11.47 -19.39
C ALA A 2 -4.81 -11.92 -20.70
N ARG A 3 -4.15 -11.02 -21.42
CA ARG A 3 -3.47 -11.33 -22.69
C ARG A 3 -2.18 -12.15 -22.56
N PHE A 4 -1.61 -12.28 -21.36
CA PHE A 4 -0.33 -12.93 -21.14
C PHE A 4 -0.45 -14.24 -20.34
N LYS A 5 -1.63 -14.57 -19.81
CA LYS A 5 -1.87 -15.77 -18.98
C LYS A 5 -1.67 -17.11 -19.69
N ASP A 6 -1.71 -17.14 -21.02
CA ASP A 6 -1.67 -18.38 -21.80
C ASP A 6 -0.30 -18.65 -22.45
N LYS A 7 0.75 -17.92 -22.04
CA LYS A 7 2.08 -18.10 -22.63
C LYS A 7 3.10 -18.10 -21.51
N ASP A 8 3.97 -19.08 -21.48
CA ASP A 8 5.20 -19.10 -20.67
C ASP A 8 6.18 -18.01 -21.16
N VAL A 9 5.73 -16.75 -21.08
CA VAL A 9 6.48 -15.59 -21.56
C VAL A 9 7.39 -14.99 -20.49
N PHE A 10 7.18 -15.37 -19.21
CA PHE A 10 7.92 -14.79 -18.10
C PHE A 10 8.68 -15.86 -17.32
N ILE A 11 9.81 -15.47 -16.75
CA ILE A 11 10.65 -16.28 -15.87
C ILE A 11 10.36 -15.87 -14.42
N ASP A 12 9.95 -16.82 -13.57
CA ASP A 12 9.89 -16.61 -12.13
C ASP A 12 11.29 -16.71 -11.53
N ARG A 13 11.68 -15.65 -10.82
CA ARG A 13 12.92 -15.56 -10.03
C ARG A 13 12.64 -15.39 -8.54
N SER A 14 11.42 -15.69 -8.10
CA SER A 14 11.07 -15.62 -6.70
C SER A 14 11.98 -16.50 -5.85
N TRP A 15 12.33 -16.02 -4.66
CA TRP A 15 13.10 -16.83 -3.71
C TRP A 15 12.29 -18.05 -3.27
N GLU A 16 12.99 -19.13 -2.97
CA GLU A 16 12.36 -20.35 -2.41
C GLU A 16 11.65 -20.03 -1.09
N ASN A 17 12.31 -19.22 -0.23
CA ASN A 17 11.75 -18.70 0.99
C ASN A 17 11.71 -17.17 0.92
N THR A 18 10.59 -16.57 1.24
CA THR A 18 10.49 -15.13 1.40
C THR A 18 11.05 -14.68 2.75
N ASN A 19 11.36 -13.40 2.87
CA ASN A 19 11.81 -12.79 4.10
C ASN A 19 10.86 -13.11 5.28
N ALA A 20 11.42 -13.41 6.44
CA ALA A 20 10.67 -13.83 7.64
C ALA A 20 9.64 -12.80 8.12
N ASP A 21 9.82 -11.52 7.79
CA ASP A 21 8.86 -10.45 8.10
C ASP A 21 7.50 -10.64 7.43
N PHE A 22 7.44 -11.46 6.38
CA PHE A 22 6.21 -11.80 5.65
C PHE A 22 5.68 -13.20 5.98
N ALA A 23 6.10 -13.77 7.11
CA ALA A 23 5.64 -15.09 7.52
C ALA A 23 4.11 -15.17 7.58
N GLY A 24 3.54 -16.17 6.94
CA GLY A 24 2.08 -16.37 6.87
C GLY A 24 1.36 -15.57 5.78
N ILE A 25 2.09 -14.78 4.98
CA ILE A 25 1.53 -14.05 3.83
C ILE A 25 2.00 -14.72 2.54
N ASP A 26 1.06 -15.18 1.73
CA ASP A 26 1.36 -15.81 0.44
C ASP A 26 1.56 -14.74 -0.64
N LEU A 27 2.82 -14.29 -0.77
CA LEU A 27 3.22 -13.28 -1.75
C LEU A 27 3.77 -13.88 -3.04
N LYS A 28 4.15 -15.16 -3.03
CA LYS A 28 4.64 -15.82 -4.23
C LYS A 28 3.50 -16.03 -5.23
N ASP A 29 3.73 -15.64 -6.49
CA ASP A 29 2.77 -15.89 -7.55
C ASP A 29 2.63 -17.40 -7.80
N PRO A 30 1.43 -17.99 -7.60
CA PRO A 30 1.21 -19.41 -7.81
C PRO A 30 1.30 -19.84 -9.29
N ASP A 31 1.21 -18.88 -10.22
CA ASP A 31 1.37 -19.13 -11.65
C ASP A 31 2.82 -18.88 -12.13
N ASN A 32 3.73 -18.47 -11.24
CA ASN A 32 5.15 -18.22 -11.50
C ASN A 32 5.42 -17.20 -12.63
N HIS A 33 4.61 -16.17 -12.76
CA HIS A 33 4.81 -15.10 -13.76
C HIS A 33 5.47 -13.86 -13.16
N PHE A 34 5.23 -13.59 -11.87
CA PHE A 34 5.64 -12.36 -11.20
C PHE A 34 6.66 -12.67 -10.11
N SER A 35 7.84 -12.08 -10.23
CA SER A 35 8.85 -12.12 -9.18
C SER A 35 8.69 -10.91 -8.28
N MET A 36 8.06 -11.06 -7.12
CA MET A 36 7.94 -9.96 -6.17
C MET A 36 9.28 -9.70 -5.50
N ILE A 37 9.72 -8.44 -5.49
CA ILE A 37 10.98 -8.00 -4.90
C ILE A 37 10.82 -7.21 -3.61
N SER A 38 9.74 -6.44 -3.51
CA SER A 38 9.42 -5.63 -2.33
C SER A 38 7.94 -5.29 -2.29
N VAL A 39 7.51 -4.59 -1.25
CA VAL A 39 6.14 -4.09 -1.12
C VAL A 39 6.11 -2.60 -0.78
N VAL A 40 4.99 -1.96 -1.11
CA VAL A 40 4.67 -0.58 -0.70
C VAL A 40 3.55 -0.64 0.33
N PRO A 41 3.85 -0.47 1.63
CA PRO A 41 2.82 -0.43 2.67
C PRO A 41 2.10 0.91 2.70
N ALA A 42 0.77 0.90 2.84
CA ALA A 42 -0.04 2.06 3.16
C ALA A 42 -0.21 2.18 4.68
N ILE A 43 0.10 3.35 5.20
CA ILE A 43 0.04 3.68 6.63
C ILE A 43 -0.73 4.98 6.86
N PHE A 44 -0.97 5.36 8.11
CA PHE A 44 -1.60 6.62 8.45
C PHE A 44 -0.59 7.61 9.02
N LEU A 45 -0.71 8.88 8.61
CA LEU A 45 -0.18 10.02 9.33
C LEU A 45 -1.35 10.72 10.03
N VAL A 46 -1.26 10.90 11.33
CA VAL A 46 -2.29 11.56 12.13
C VAL A 46 -1.76 12.87 12.66
N ASP A 47 -2.37 13.99 12.24
CA ASP A 47 -2.10 15.31 12.79
C ASP A 47 -2.90 15.50 14.07
N LYS A 48 -2.24 15.36 15.22
CA LYS A 48 -2.86 15.47 16.55
C LYS A 48 -3.48 16.86 16.80
N THR A 49 -3.06 17.88 16.07
CA THR A 49 -3.64 19.22 16.21
C THR A 49 -5.01 19.36 15.54
N GLN A 50 -5.37 18.41 14.68
CA GLN A 50 -6.65 18.34 13.99
C GLN A 50 -7.64 17.38 14.66
N LEU A 51 -7.20 16.63 15.69
CA LEU A 51 -8.11 15.79 16.48
C LEU A 51 -8.93 16.67 17.44
N GLN A 52 -10.16 16.24 17.72
CA GLN A 52 -11.02 16.87 18.72
C GLN A 52 -10.54 16.49 20.14
N GLU A 53 -10.93 17.28 21.12
CA GLU A 53 -10.59 16.97 22.52
C GLU A 53 -11.18 15.62 22.94
N GLY A 54 -10.31 14.71 23.40
CA GLY A 54 -10.70 13.35 23.78
C GLY A 54 -10.90 12.38 22.61
N GLU A 55 -10.62 12.79 21.39
CA GLU A 55 -10.70 11.91 20.23
C GLU A 55 -9.49 10.97 20.13
N GLU A 56 -9.77 9.68 20.03
CA GLU A 56 -8.73 8.66 19.90
C GLU A 56 -8.19 8.58 18.46
N ILE A 57 -6.88 8.36 18.34
CA ILE A 57 -6.19 8.13 17.08
C ILE A 57 -6.66 6.80 16.48
N PRO A 58 -7.10 6.75 15.21
CA PRO A 58 -7.45 5.49 14.58
C PRO A 58 -6.21 4.59 14.42
N ARG A 59 -6.33 3.36 14.87
CA ARG A 59 -5.29 2.34 14.83
C ARG A 59 -5.53 1.25 13.79
N THR A 60 -6.73 1.19 13.22
CA THR A 60 -7.15 0.16 12.26
C THR A 60 -7.84 0.78 11.06
N TRP A 61 -7.85 0.06 9.94
CA TRP A 61 -8.63 0.47 8.77
C TRP A 61 -10.12 0.57 9.10
N LYS A 62 -10.62 -0.35 9.95
CA LYS A 62 -12.01 -0.32 10.40
C LYS A 62 -12.36 0.99 11.12
N GLU A 63 -11.48 1.44 12.02
CA GLU A 63 -11.67 2.71 12.74
C GLU A 63 -11.60 3.90 11.80
N LEU A 64 -10.76 3.84 10.75
CA LEU A 64 -10.68 4.89 9.72
C LEU A 64 -12.02 5.06 8.96
N LEU A 65 -12.85 4.02 8.90
CA LEU A 65 -14.16 4.06 8.25
C LEU A 65 -15.27 4.66 9.14
N ASP A 66 -14.98 4.96 10.42
CA ASP A 66 -15.95 5.53 11.36
C ASP A 66 -16.46 6.90 10.86
N PRO A 67 -17.79 7.17 10.92
CA PRO A 67 -18.37 8.47 10.58
C PRO A 67 -17.78 9.68 11.32
N LYS A 68 -17.18 9.47 12.49
CA LYS A 68 -16.49 10.57 13.21
C LYS A 68 -15.37 11.23 12.41
N PHE A 69 -14.84 10.54 11.39
CA PHE A 69 -13.82 11.05 10.49
C PHE A 69 -14.37 11.60 9.16
N GLU A 70 -15.69 11.82 9.07
CA GLU A 70 -16.30 12.41 7.88
C GLU A 70 -15.60 13.69 7.46
N ARG A 71 -15.17 13.76 6.17
CA ARG A 71 -14.41 14.86 5.58
C ARG A 71 -13.14 15.25 6.36
N ARG A 72 -12.45 14.28 6.92
CA ARG A 72 -11.23 14.54 7.71
C ARG A 72 -10.04 13.69 7.29
N VAL A 73 -10.20 12.86 6.23
CA VAL A 73 -9.17 11.97 5.70
C VAL A 73 -8.65 12.48 4.36
N ALA A 74 -7.34 12.50 4.16
CA ALA A 74 -6.74 12.66 2.85
C ALA A 74 -6.21 11.32 2.34
N MET A 75 -6.36 11.08 1.04
CA MET A 75 -5.93 9.84 0.39
C MET A 75 -5.24 10.13 -0.94
N PRO A 76 -4.34 9.24 -1.40
CA PRO A 76 -3.64 9.39 -2.67
C PRO A 76 -4.49 8.90 -3.86
N VAL A 77 -5.67 9.50 -4.06
CA VAL A 77 -6.63 9.09 -5.10
C VAL A 77 -6.03 9.11 -6.52
N GLY A 78 -5.06 9.99 -6.76
CA GLY A 78 -4.34 10.07 -8.03
C GLY A 78 -3.18 9.05 -8.18
N ASP A 79 -2.85 8.30 -7.15
CA ASP A 79 -1.88 7.20 -7.18
C ASP A 79 -2.64 5.89 -7.43
N PHE A 80 -2.92 5.61 -8.68
CA PHE A 80 -3.81 4.53 -9.08
C PHE A 80 -3.42 3.17 -8.54
N ASP A 81 -2.12 2.86 -8.44
CA ASP A 81 -1.68 1.54 -7.98
C ASP A 81 -1.95 1.36 -6.49
N LEU A 82 -1.55 2.32 -5.66
CA LEU A 82 -1.80 2.28 -4.22
C LEU A 82 -3.30 2.42 -3.91
N PHE A 83 -3.96 3.39 -4.55
CA PHE A 83 -5.37 3.66 -4.28
C PHE A 83 -6.27 2.48 -4.66
N ASN A 84 -6.06 1.87 -5.82
CA ASN A 84 -6.79 0.66 -6.22
C ASN A 84 -6.52 -0.50 -5.27
N GLY A 85 -5.29 -0.66 -4.79
CA GLY A 85 -4.94 -1.66 -3.77
C GLY A 85 -5.70 -1.44 -2.46
N ILE A 86 -5.85 -0.18 -2.03
CA ILE A 86 -6.63 0.19 -0.85
C ILE A 86 -8.12 -0.14 -1.07
N LEU A 87 -8.72 0.30 -2.18
CA LEU A 87 -10.13 0.04 -2.47
C LEU A 87 -10.44 -1.45 -2.54
N LEU A 88 -9.64 -2.23 -3.27
CA LEU A 88 -9.81 -3.67 -3.37
C LEU A 88 -9.71 -4.38 -2.01
N THR A 89 -8.76 -3.96 -1.18
CA THR A 89 -8.56 -4.55 0.15
C THR A 89 -9.71 -4.18 1.09
N LEU A 90 -10.15 -2.92 1.10
CA LEU A 90 -11.31 -2.49 1.87
C LEU A 90 -12.59 -3.21 1.40
N TYR A 91 -12.77 -3.38 0.10
CA TYR A 91 -13.90 -4.15 -0.44
C TYR A 91 -13.85 -5.62 0.00
N LYS A 92 -12.68 -6.26 -0.04
CA LYS A 92 -12.51 -7.64 0.42
C LYS A 92 -12.92 -7.83 1.87
N HIS A 93 -12.58 -6.88 2.75
CA HIS A 93 -12.81 -7.00 4.20
C HIS A 93 -14.15 -6.44 4.67
N TYR A 94 -14.67 -5.40 4.02
CA TYR A 94 -15.84 -4.63 4.47
C TYR A 94 -16.92 -4.45 3.42
N GLY A 95 -16.77 -5.05 2.22
CA GLY A 95 -17.73 -4.92 1.11
C GLY A 95 -17.85 -3.49 0.59
N GLU A 96 -18.97 -3.19 -0.06
CA GLU A 96 -19.25 -1.84 -0.57
C GLU A 96 -19.37 -0.80 0.54
N ASP A 97 -19.77 -1.19 1.75
CA ASP A 97 -19.86 -0.26 2.87
C ASP A 97 -18.48 0.26 3.30
N GLY A 98 -17.42 -0.53 3.13
CA GLY A 98 -16.04 -0.06 3.30
C GLY A 98 -15.68 1.03 2.32
N ILE A 99 -16.12 0.90 1.05
CA ILE A 99 -15.86 1.90 0.01
C ILE A 99 -16.67 3.18 0.29
N ARG A 100 -17.96 3.06 0.65
CA ARG A 100 -18.79 4.22 1.02
C ARG A 100 -18.24 4.92 2.28
N GLY A 101 -17.74 4.16 3.25
CA GLY A 101 -17.16 4.72 4.47
C GLY A 101 -15.92 5.55 4.20
N VAL A 102 -14.98 5.03 3.41
CA VAL A 102 -13.76 5.76 3.08
C VAL A 102 -14.04 6.95 2.16
N ALA A 103 -15.02 6.85 1.24
CA ALA A 103 -15.44 7.93 0.37
C ALA A 103 -16.04 9.09 1.18
N ARG A 104 -17.00 8.83 2.08
CA ARG A 104 -17.59 9.79 3.00
C ARG A 104 -16.53 10.52 3.82
N ASN A 105 -15.52 9.80 4.30
CA ASN A 105 -14.49 10.36 5.17
C ASN A 105 -13.44 11.17 4.39
N LEU A 106 -13.43 11.10 3.04
CA LEU A 106 -12.50 11.83 2.20
C LEU A 106 -12.74 13.35 2.31
N LEU A 107 -11.72 14.08 2.76
CA LEU A 107 -11.67 15.54 2.70
C LEU A 107 -11.14 15.99 1.33
N LYS A 108 -10.07 15.37 0.88
CA LYS A 108 -9.40 15.70 -0.38
C LYS A 108 -8.46 14.62 -0.88
N SER A 109 -8.25 14.63 -2.19
CA SER A 109 -7.14 13.89 -2.80
C SER A 109 -5.84 14.65 -2.56
N MET A 110 -4.79 13.95 -2.09
CA MET A 110 -3.45 14.52 -1.90
C MET A 110 -2.39 13.59 -2.46
N HIS A 111 -1.47 14.16 -3.25
CA HIS A 111 -0.27 13.41 -3.59
C HIS A 111 0.57 13.19 -2.31
N PRO A 112 1.09 11.98 -2.08
CA PRO A 112 1.80 11.66 -0.83
C PRO A 112 2.96 12.60 -0.47
N SER A 113 3.69 13.11 -1.47
CA SER A 113 4.76 14.09 -1.25
C SER A 113 4.26 15.44 -0.71
N GLN A 114 3.04 15.83 -1.07
CA GLN A 114 2.41 17.04 -0.55
C GLN A 114 1.92 16.82 0.88
N ALA A 115 1.40 15.64 1.17
CA ALA A 115 0.95 15.24 2.49
C ALA A 115 2.09 15.29 3.50
N ALA A 116 3.21 14.66 3.18
CA ALA A 116 4.36 14.57 4.07
C ALA A 116 5.07 15.92 4.33
N GLY A 117 4.94 16.91 3.42
CA GLY A 117 5.57 18.22 3.54
C GLY A 117 4.70 19.33 4.18
N ARG A 118 3.39 19.13 4.34
CA ARG A 118 2.43 20.19 4.72
C ARG A 118 2.08 20.30 6.20
N PHE A 119 2.64 19.50 7.08
CA PHE A 119 2.33 19.53 8.51
C PHE A 119 2.85 20.79 9.24
N ALA A 120 3.11 21.88 8.53
CA ALA A 120 3.61 23.14 9.10
C ALA A 120 2.51 24.21 9.12
N GLY A 121 1.51 24.06 10.00
CA GLY A 121 0.57 25.12 10.32
C GLY A 121 -0.91 24.76 10.11
N ARG A 122 -1.76 25.32 10.98
CA ARG A 122 -3.22 25.22 10.91
C ARG A 122 -3.71 25.88 9.63
N GLN A 123 -4.18 25.10 8.67
CA GLN A 123 -4.99 25.58 7.55
C GLN A 123 -6.42 25.08 7.80
N GLU A 124 -7.42 25.89 7.50
CA GLU A 124 -8.84 25.60 7.73
C GLU A 124 -9.35 24.32 7.04
N GLU A 125 -8.56 23.72 6.15
CA GLU A 125 -8.85 22.49 5.42
C GLU A 125 -7.71 21.45 5.53
N SER A 126 -7.14 21.31 6.72
CA SER A 126 -6.12 20.28 6.95
C SER A 126 -6.76 18.96 7.36
N PRO A 127 -6.39 17.84 6.73
CA PRO A 127 -6.90 16.53 7.14
C PRO A 127 -6.35 16.16 8.53
N ALA A 128 -7.18 15.51 9.34
CA ALA A 128 -6.72 14.93 10.60
C ALA A 128 -5.89 13.67 10.35
N ILE A 129 -6.26 12.92 9.30
CA ILE A 129 -5.60 11.67 8.94
C ILE A 129 -5.22 11.72 7.47
N THR A 130 -4.01 11.27 7.15
CA THR A 130 -3.57 11.12 5.77
C THR A 130 -3.06 9.71 5.54
N VAL A 131 -3.62 9.00 4.57
CA VAL A 131 -3.13 7.71 4.12
C VAL A 131 -2.00 7.93 3.13
N ILE A 132 -0.83 7.35 3.39
CA ILE A 132 0.36 7.50 2.55
C ILE A 132 1.14 6.18 2.41
N PRO A 133 1.96 6.05 1.36
CA PRO A 133 2.99 5.02 1.33
C PRO A 133 4.02 5.21 2.46
N TYR A 134 4.45 4.11 3.06
CA TYR A 134 5.39 4.12 4.19
C TYR A 134 6.68 4.90 3.93
N PHE A 135 7.21 4.88 2.71
CA PHE A 135 8.44 5.60 2.38
C PHE A 135 8.35 7.12 2.52
N PHE A 136 7.14 7.70 2.50
CA PHE A 136 6.94 9.12 2.79
C PHE A 136 6.95 9.44 4.28
N SER A 137 6.86 8.46 5.18
CA SER A 137 6.86 8.69 6.63
C SER A 137 8.15 9.36 7.13
N LYS A 138 9.28 9.16 6.44
CA LYS A 138 10.56 9.81 6.78
C LYS A 138 10.44 11.33 6.87
N MET A 139 9.60 11.94 6.05
CA MET A 139 9.39 13.40 6.05
C MET A 139 8.54 13.86 7.24
N ALA A 140 7.69 13.00 7.77
CA ALA A 140 6.79 13.30 8.88
C ALA A 140 7.47 13.21 10.26
N HIS A 141 8.56 12.47 10.39
CA HIS A 141 9.30 12.31 11.67
C HIS A 141 9.80 13.64 12.28
N MET A 142 9.91 14.69 11.51
CA MET A 142 10.37 16.00 11.99
C MET A 142 9.26 16.82 12.67
N ASN A 143 8.00 16.41 12.59
CA ASN A 143 6.89 17.13 13.19
C ASN A 143 6.37 16.43 14.45
N PRO A 144 6.55 17.01 15.66
CA PRO A 144 6.14 16.38 16.93
C PRO A 144 4.61 16.24 17.07
N ASN A 145 3.84 16.97 16.27
CA ASN A 145 2.37 16.91 16.25
C ASN A 145 1.83 15.80 15.36
N VAL A 146 2.68 15.16 14.53
CA VAL A 146 2.27 14.08 13.64
C VAL A 146 2.66 12.75 14.23
N GLU A 147 1.70 11.86 14.31
CA GLU A 147 1.93 10.46 14.67
C GLU A 147 1.89 9.58 13.44
N ILE A 148 2.90 8.72 13.30
CA ILE A 148 2.96 7.70 12.25
C ILE A 148 2.32 6.45 12.83
N VAL A 149 1.24 6.00 12.22
CA VAL A 149 0.48 4.84 12.65
C VAL A 149 0.61 3.73 11.62
N TRP A 150 1.22 2.62 12.02
CA TRP A 150 1.12 1.36 11.32
C TRP A 150 -0.19 0.69 11.74
N PRO A 151 -1.14 0.42 10.84
CA PRO A 151 -2.43 -0.14 11.23
C PRO A 151 -2.28 -1.48 11.96
N GLU A 152 -2.95 -1.66 13.10
CA GLU A 152 -2.86 -2.86 13.92
C GLU A 152 -3.52 -4.09 13.27
N ASP A 153 -4.47 -3.86 12.37
CA ASP A 153 -5.06 -4.88 11.50
C ASP A 153 -4.18 -5.18 10.27
N GLY A 154 -3.15 -4.39 10.04
CA GLY A 154 -2.11 -4.57 9.02
C GLY A 154 -2.04 -3.42 8.03
N ALA A 155 -0.82 -3.08 7.60
CA ALA A 155 -0.65 -2.15 6.48
C ALA A 155 -1.10 -2.83 5.18
N ILE A 156 -1.95 -2.15 4.40
CA ILE A 156 -2.33 -2.61 3.06
C ILE A 156 -1.10 -2.51 2.17
N ILE A 157 -0.75 -3.58 1.49
CA ILE A 157 0.45 -3.65 0.66
C ILE A 157 0.13 -3.72 -0.82
N SER A 158 0.86 -2.92 -1.60
CA SER A 158 0.95 -3.04 -3.05
C SER A 158 2.28 -3.69 -3.40
N PRO A 159 2.30 -4.73 -4.27
CA PRO A 159 3.53 -5.41 -4.63
C PRO A 159 4.38 -4.60 -5.58
N VAL A 160 5.70 -4.67 -5.41
CA VAL A 160 6.68 -4.29 -6.41
C VAL A 160 7.25 -5.57 -7.00
N PHE A 161 7.03 -5.79 -8.28
CA PHE A 161 7.45 -7.02 -8.93
C PHE A 161 8.24 -6.75 -10.21
N MET A 162 9.06 -7.73 -10.55
CA MET A 162 9.81 -7.78 -11.79
C MET A 162 9.17 -8.77 -12.74
N LEU A 163 9.17 -8.43 -14.02
CA LEU A 163 8.81 -9.33 -15.12
C LEU A 163 10.04 -9.49 -16.03
N GLU A 164 10.51 -10.71 -16.15
CA GLU A 164 11.57 -11.05 -17.10
C GLU A 164 10.99 -11.93 -18.20
N GLN A 165 11.19 -11.53 -19.45
CA GLN A 165 10.71 -12.30 -20.59
C GLN A 165 11.63 -13.50 -20.87
N THR A 166 11.05 -14.63 -21.29
CA THR A 166 11.79 -15.85 -21.62
C THR A 166 12.73 -15.68 -22.81
N ASP A 167 12.41 -14.77 -23.73
CA ASP A 167 13.20 -14.42 -24.91
C ASP A 167 13.99 -13.09 -24.75
N ALA A 168 14.23 -12.70 -23.50
CA ALA A 168 14.95 -11.46 -23.21
C ALA A 168 16.38 -11.47 -23.77
N PRO A 169 16.92 -10.30 -24.20
CA PRO A 169 18.27 -10.19 -24.71
C PRO A 169 19.33 -10.69 -23.73
N GLU A 170 20.50 -11.08 -24.29
CA GLU A 170 21.69 -11.39 -23.49
C GLU A 170 22.05 -10.20 -22.57
N GLY A 171 22.41 -10.49 -21.32
CA GLY A 171 22.66 -9.47 -20.28
C GLY A 171 21.43 -9.10 -19.43
N THR A 172 20.22 -9.45 -19.83
CA THR A 172 19.01 -9.20 -19.02
C THR A 172 19.05 -10.01 -17.72
N LYS A 173 19.65 -11.20 -17.76
CA LYS A 173 19.80 -12.07 -16.58
C LYS A 173 20.61 -11.39 -15.49
N GLU A 174 21.75 -10.79 -15.84
CA GLU A 174 22.62 -10.09 -14.88
C GLU A 174 21.89 -8.90 -14.25
N LEU A 175 21.07 -8.20 -15.04
CA LEU A 175 20.25 -7.10 -14.54
C LEU A 175 19.15 -7.62 -13.59
N ALA A 176 18.48 -8.71 -13.93
CA ALA A 176 17.50 -9.35 -13.08
C ALA A 176 18.12 -9.85 -11.77
N ASP A 177 19.29 -10.52 -11.85
CA ASP A 177 20.04 -10.99 -10.68
C ASP A 177 20.45 -9.80 -9.78
N PHE A 178 20.82 -8.65 -10.37
CA PHE A 178 21.10 -7.43 -9.62
C PHE A 178 19.87 -6.90 -8.88
N PHE A 179 18.69 -6.82 -9.52
CA PHE A 179 17.47 -6.40 -8.85
C PHE A 179 17.03 -7.36 -7.72
N MET A 180 17.31 -8.65 -7.87
CA MET A 180 17.02 -9.67 -6.85
C MET A 180 18.11 -9.77 -5.76
N SER A 181 19.22 -9.03 -5.91
CA SER A 181 20.34 -9.11 -4.97
C SER A 181 20.02 -8.56 -3.57
N LYS A 182 20.74 -9.06 -2.56
CA LYS A 182 20.70 -8.49 -1.21
C LYS A 182 21.03 -7.01 -1.18
N GLU A 183 21.98 -6.58 -2.01
CA GLU A 183 22.40 -5.17 -2.08
C GLU A 183 21.25 -4.27 -2.50
N THR A 184 20.57 -4.60 -3.59
CA THR A 184 19.40 -3.85 -4.07
C THR A 184 18.27 -3.90 -3.03
N GLY A 185 17.97 -5.07 -2.49
CA GLY A 185 16.94 -5.22 -1.44
C GLY A 185 17.26 -4.38 -0.20
N THR A 186 18.53 -4.31 0.22
CA THR A 186 18.95 -3.47 1.36
C THR A 186 18.76 -1.99 1.07
N ILE A 187 19.10 -1.54 -0.14
CA ILE A 187 18.88 -0.14 -0.55
C ILE A 187 17.38 0.20 -0.54
N LEU A 188 16.56 -0.66 -1.13
CA LEU A 188 15.10 -0.49 -1.16
C LEU A 188 14.53 -0.44 0.26
N ALA A 189 14.87 -1.39 1.12
CA ALA A 189 14.34 -1.47 2.47
C ALA A 189 14.81 -0.32 3.36
N GLN A 190 16.11 -0.09 3.48
CA GLN A 190 16.67 0.82 4.48
C GLN A 190 16.68 2.27 4.03
N ARG A 191 16.91 2.53 2.73
CA ARG A 191 16.91 3.89 2.19
C ARG A 191 15.56 4.30 1.64
N GLY A 192 14.87 3.36 0.98
CA GLY A 192 13.57 3.58 0.35
C GLY A 192 12.37 3.34 1.25
N LEU A 193 12.49 2.57 2.35
CA LEU A 193 11.36 2.04 3.12
C LEU A 193 10.36 1.25 2.26
N PHE A 194 10.90 0.49 1.31
CA PHE A 194 10.21 -0.55 0.56
C PHE A 194 10.64 -1.91 1.15
N PRO A 195 9.87 -2.49 2.06
CA PRO A 195 10.24 -3.77 2.67
C PRO A 195 10.52 -4.84 1.63
N SER A 196 11.72 -5.44 1.70
CA SER A 196 12.22 -6.40 0.73
C SER A 196 11.77 -7.81 1.05
N LEU A 197 11.41 -8.57 0.01
CA LEU A 197 11.11 -10.00 0.13
C LEU A 197 12.37 -10.87 0.16
N ASN A 198 13.54 -10.31 -0.13
CA ASN A 198 14.79 -11.04 -0.07
C ASN A 198 15.05 -11.53 1.38
N PRO A 199 15.23 -12.85 1.61
CA PRO A 199 15.36 -13.44 2.96
C PRO A 199 16.58 -12.93 3.75
N ASP A 200 17.60 -12.42 3.07
CA ASP A 200 18.84 -11.96 3.68
C ASP A 200 18.84 -10.46 4.01
N VAL A 201 17.73 -9.76 3.78
CA VAL A 201 17.60 -8.31 4.00
C VAL A 201 16.89 -8.06 5.33
N GLU A 202 17.44 -7.14 6.13
CA GLU A 202 16.79 -6.61 7.32
C GLU A 202 15.88 -5.44 6.93
N ASN A 203 14.58 -5.55 7.20
CA ASN A 203 13.59 -4.52 6.95
C ASN A 203 13.40 -3.64 8.20
N PRO A 204 13.48 -2.30 8.09
CA PRO A 204 13.23 -1.39 9.20
C PRO A 204 11.72 -1.22 9.43
N LEU A 205 11.12 -2.20 10.08
CA LEU A 205 9.69 -2.25 10.39
C LEU A 205 9.43 -1.91 11.85
N PRO A 206 8.25 -1.38 12.20
CA PRO A 206 7.84 -1.29 13.60
C PRO A 206 7.65 -2.68 14.21
N ASP A 207 7.78 -2.76 15.54
CA ASP A 207 7.55 -3.99 16.29
C ASP A 207 6.15 -4.53 15.98
N ASN A 208 6.05 -5.85 15.72
CA ASN A 208 4.79 -6.53 15.41
C ASN A 208 4.05 -5.99 14.17
N ALA A 209 4.77 -5.48 13.16
CA ALA A 209 4.20 -5.08 11.90
C ALA A 209 3.35 -6.21 11.29
N LYS A 210 2.12 -5.88 10.93
CA LYS A 210 1.20 -6.79 10.24
C LYS A 210 0.92 -6.28 8.84
N TRP A 211 0.47 -7.19 7.98
CA TRP A 211 0.23 -6.94 6.58
C TRP A 211 -1.20 -7.29 6.19
N LEU A 212 -1.80 -6.45 5.37
CA LEU A 212 -3.02 -6.78 4.65
C LEU A 212 -2.69 -6.94 3.17
N TRP A 213 -2.69 -8.18 2.74
CA TRP A 213 -2.49 -8.58 1.35
C TRP A 213 -3.82 -9.00 0.72
N LEU A 214 -4.05 -8.52 -0.49
CA LEU A 214 -5.27 -8.85 -1.24
C LEU A 214 -5.42 -10.35 -1.47
N GLY A 215 -4.30 -11.05 -1.69
CA GLY A 215 -4.24 -12.49 -1.90
C GLY A 215 -4.49 -12.90 -3.34
N TRP A 216 -3.79 -13.94 -3.77
CA TRP A 216 -3.89 -14.45 -5.13
C TRP A 216 -5.25 -15.05 -5.44
N ASP A 217 -5.89 -15.70 -4.47
CA ASP A 217 -7.23 -16.27 -4.65
C ASP A 217 -8.25 -15.17 -5.01
N PHE A 218 -8.25 -14.06 -4.23
CA PHE A 218 -9.12 -12.94 -4.54
C PHE A 218 -8.85 -12.36 -5.94
N ILE A 219 -7.58 -12.23 -6.32
CA ILE A 219 -7.17 -11.72 -7.63
C ILE A 219 -7.62 -12.66 -8.77
N LYS A 220 -7.62 -13.98 -8.54
CA LYS A 220 -8.03 -14.98 -9.52
C LYS A 220 -9.55 -15.14 -9.64
N GLU A 221 -10.25 -15.03 -8.53
CA GLU A 221 -11.71 -15.19 -8.45
C GLU A 221 -12.48 -13.97 -8.96
N ASN A 222 -11.83 -12.80 -9.03
CA ASN A 222 -12.45 -11.55 -9.44
C ASN A 222 -11.86 -11.01 -10.75
N ASP A 223 -12.71 -10.55 -11.66
CA ASP A 223 -12.27 -9.75 -12.80
C ASP A 223 -11.97 -8.32 -12.33
N LEU A 224 -10.68 -8.07 -12.01
CA LEU A 224 -10.25 -6.75 -11.54
C LEU A 224 -10.49 -5.64 -12.58
N GLY A 225 -10.53 -5.98 -13.87
CA GLY A 225 -10.85 -5.03 -14.94
C GLY A 225 -12.29 -4.52 -14.86
N VAL A 226 -13.20 -5.30 -14.28
CA VAL A 226 -14.60 -4.93 -14.02
C VAL A 226 -14.78 -4.40 -12.60
N LEU A 227 -14.12 -5.01 -11.64
CA LEU A 227 -14.31 -4.67 -10.22
C LEU A 227 -13.76 -3.28 -9.88
N ILE A 228 -12.55 -2.93 -10.34
CA ILE A 228 -11.94 -1.63 -10.05
C ILE A 228 -12.82 -0.47 -10.53
N PRO A 229 -13.28 -0.40 -11.80
CA PRO A 229 -14.20 0.64 -12.22
C PRO A 229 -15.46 0.72 -11.35
N LYS A 230 -16.07 -0.42 -11.01
CA LYS A 230 -17.26 -0.45 -10.15
C LYS A 230 -16.97 0.18 -8.78
N LEU A 231 -15.82 -0.15 -8.15
CA LEU A 231 -15.46 0.42 -6.84
C LEU A 231 -15.15 1.91 -6.93
N LEU A 232 -14.53 2.36 -8.02
CA LEU A 232 -14.30 3.78 -8.29
C LEU A 232 -15.60 4.56 -8.48
N ASP A 233 -16.60 3.98 -9.16
CA ASP A 233 -17.92 4.59 -9.31
C ASP A 233 -18.58 4.76 -7.93
N ILE A 234 -18.64 3.69 -7.11
CA ILE A 234 -19.18 3.74 -5.74
C ILE A 234 -18.44 4.78 -4.91
N PHE A 235 -17.11 4.83 -5.00
CA PHE A 235 -16.30 5.81 -4.28
C PHE A 235 -16.65 7.23 -4.71
N THR A 236 -16.68 7.50 -6.01
CA THR A 236 -16.93 8.84 -6.57
C THR A 236 -18.34 9.34 -6.27
N GLU A 237 -19.34 8.46 -6.30
CA GLU A 237 -20.74 8.79 -5.96
C GLU A 237 -20.93 9.18 -4.48
N ASN A 238 -20.03 8.74 -3.59
CA ASN A 238 -20.12 8.96 -2.14
C ASN A 238 -19.04 9.93 -1.60
N ALA A 239 -18.10 10.33 -2.43
CA ALA A 239 -17.10 11.35 -2.09
C ALA A 239 -17.63 12.74 -2.48
N GLU A 240 -17.83 13.62 -1.49
CA GLU A 240 -18.21 15.01 -1.71
C GLU A 240 -16.97 15.87 -2.06
N VAL A 241 -16.28 15.57 -3.17
CA VAL A 241 -15.06 16.29 -3.62
C VAL A 241 -15.29 16.93 -4.98
#